data_275bf441032d5d958909447e3fc66fa8
#
_entry.id   275bf441032d5d958909447e3fc66fa8
#
_cell.length_a   1.000
_cell.length_b   1.000
_cell.length_c   1.000
_cell.angle_alpha   90.00
_cell.angle_beta   90.00
_cell.angle_gamma   90.00
#
_symmetry.space_group_name_H-M   'P 1'
#
loop_
_entity.id
_entity.type
_entity.pdbx_description
1 polymer ?
#
loop_
_entity_poly.entity_id
_entity_poly.type
_entity_poly.pdbx_seq_one_letter_code
_entity_poly.pdbx_strand_id
1 'polypeptide(L)'
;MKTIIVPVSGGKDSQVVLSLALKTGRPIVCVHQNTGYDHPDTYAQIEAMEKFYGVSIEHTKNKWGGMLPWLQTSAYFPNSAARGCTQRLKQEPFAKWLIEKGYNKDNAEIWFGMRSDESKARNTKYGGITMEDYFTLGDIAKFYTQGRRKHLGEIPVKLPIVEWNTKEIFDHIAAEGAPLNALYGRGHSRVGCYPCFLARKAEWQAAGKDPVGREHIQKLLELQDHWNASANPRKFIKVHRVWDVRDFLDGKDVRELANEECGYCSI
;
A
#
# COMPACT_ATOMS: atom_id res chain seq x y z
N MET A 1 8.08 -9.36 -27.15
CA MET A 1 8.57 -9.33 -25.74
C MET A 1 7.49 -8.63 -24.91
N LYS A 2 7.08 -9.20 -23.76
CA LYS A 2 6.05 -8.58 -22.90
C LYS A 2 6.59 -7.36 -22.18
N THR A 3 5.76 -6.33 -22.04
CA THR A 3 6.06 -5.15 -21.21
C THR A 3 6.00 -5.53 -19.74
N ILE A 4 7.00 -5.13 -18.93
CA ILE A 4 6.96 -5.26 -17.48
C ILE A 4 6.20 -4.06 -16.92
N ILE A 5 5.12 -4.30 -16.20
CA ILE A 5 4.39 -3.29 -15.47
C ILE A 5 4.84 -3.33 -14.00
N VAL A 6 5.36 -2.21 -13.50
CA VAL A 6 5.83 -2.09 -12.12
C VAL A 6 4.91 -1.13 -11.35
N PRO A 7 4.05 -1.64 -10.45
CA PRO A 7 3.33 -0.79 -9.51
C PRO A 7 4.29 -0.19 -8.48
N VAL A 8 4.43 1.14 -8.50
CA VAL A 8 5.33 1.91 -7.65
C VAL A 8 4.55 2.57 -6.52
N SER A 9 4.94 2.32 -5.27
CA SER A 9 4.28 2.88 -4.08
C SER A 9 5.07 4.02 -3.41
N GLY A 10 6.24 4.38 -3.93
CA GLY A 10 7.19 5.26 -3.26
C GLY A 10 7.89 4.63 -2.04
N GLY A 11 7.67 3.33 -1.81
CA GLY A 11 8.35 2.55 -0.78
C GLY A 11 9.50 1.70 -1.32
N LYS A 12 10.41 1.31 -0.44
CA LYS A 12 11.66 0.59 -0.72
C LYS A 12 11.47 -0.68 -1.58
N ASP A 13 10.43 -1.46 -1.30
CA ASP A 13 10.23 -2.75 -1.97
C ASP A 13 9.87 -2.55 -3.46
N SER A 14 8.96 -1.63 -3.77
CA SER A 14 8.61 -1.30 -5.15
C SER A 14 9.75 -0.61 -5.90
N GLN A 15 10.62 0.11 -5.21
CA GLN A 15 11.82 0.74 -5.77
C GLN A 15 12.83 -0.32 -6.23
N VAL A 16 13.10 -1.34 -5.39
CA VAL A 16 13.99 -2.44 -5.78
C VAL A 16 13.42 -3.22 -6.97
N VAL A 17 12.11 -3.47 -6.99
CA VAL A 17 11.47 -4.12 -8.16
C VAL A 17 11.66 -3.32 -9.44
N LEU A 18 11.53 -1.99 -9.37
CA LEU A 18 11.80 -1.12 -10.53
C LEU A 18 13.25 -1.24 -10.99
N SER A 19 14.20 -1.18 -10.07
CA SER A 19 15.62 -1.37 -10.36
C SER A 19 15.90 -2.71 -11.06
N LEU A 20 15.37 -3.81 -10.51
CA LEU A 20 15.53 -5.14 -11.10
C LEU A 20 14.87 -5.24 -12.48
N ALA A 21 13.70 -4.64 -12.67
CA ALA A 21 13.02 -4.61 -13.97
C ALA A 21 13.88 -3.89 -15.02
N LEU A 22 14.47 -2.74 -14.67
CA LEU A 22 15.35 -1.97 -15.57
C LEU A 22 16.55 -2.77 -16.04
N LYS A 23 17.14 -3.58 -15.15
CA LYS A 23 18.30 -4.45 -15.48
C LYS A 23 17.96 -5.54 -16.52
N THR A 24 16.67 -5.80 -16.78
CA THR A 24 16.28 -6.78 -17.81
C THR A 24 16.41 -6.28 -19.25
N GLY A 25 16.51 -4.97 -19.46
CA GLY A 25 16.51 -4.34 -20.79
C GLY A 25 15.17 -4.47 -21.55
N ARG A 26 14.11 -4.96 -20.91
CA ARG A 26 12.76 -5.08 -21.47
C ARG A 26 12.00 -3.76 -21.42
N PRO A 27 10.95 -3.57 -22.27
CA PRO A 27 10.04 -2.44 -22.11
C PRO A 27 9.39 -2.43 -20.72
N ILE A 28 9.42 -1.26 -20.04
CA ILE A 28 8.89 -1.09 -18.69
C ILE A 28 7.89 0.05 -18.67
N VAL A 29 6.82 -0.12 -17.91
CA VAL A 29 5.86 0.93 -17.58
C VAL A 29 5.65 0.93 -16.07
N CYS A 30 5.80 2.11 -15.47
CA CYS A 30 5.63 2.31 -14.05
C CYS A 30 4.30 2.99 -13.76
N VAL A 31 3.61 2.56 -12.70
CA VAL A 31 2.32 3.12 -12.33
C VAL A 31 2.16 3.22 -10.81
N HIS A 32 1.81 4.40 -10.34
CA HIS A 32 1.46 4.64 -8.95
C HIS A 32 -0.06 4.56 -8.75
N GLN A 33 -0.49 3.73 -7.80
CA GLN A 33 -1.90 3.60 -7.42
C GLN A 33 -2.25 4.69 -6.40
N ASN A 34 -2.47 5.91 -6.89
CA ASN A 34 -2.70 7.09 -6.08
C ASN A 34 -4.01 7.00 -5.31
N THR A 35 -3.93 6.98 -3.98
CA THR A 35 -5.08 6.93 -3.08
C THR A 35 -5.53 8.33 -2.62
N GLY A 36 -4.78 9.39 -2.94
CA GLY A 36 -5.00 10.74 -2.41
C GLY A 36 -4.86 10.81 -0.88
N TYR A 37 -4.09 9.87 -0.30
CA TYR A 37 -3.90 9.76 1.16
C TYR A 37 -2.46 9.32 1.51
N ASP A 38 -1.55 9.55 0.60
CA ASP A 38 -0.13 9.29 0.82
C ASP A 38 0.54 10.56 1.39
N HIS A 39 1.65 10.40 2.10
CA HIS A 39 2.41 11.55 2.63
C HIS A 39 3.05 12.35 1.47
N PRO A 40 3.20 13.69 1.58
CA PRO A 40 3.90 14.49 0.56
C PRO A 40 5.30 13.96 0.21
N ASP A 41 6.06 13.46 1.19
CA ASP A 41 7.38 12.84 0.94
C ASP A 41 7.29 11.57 0.10
N THR A 42 6.14 10.91 0.06
CA THR A 42 5.95 9.76 -0.83
C THR A 42 5.86 10.21 -2.28
N TYR A 43 5.20 11.33 -2.56
CA TYR A 43 5.19 11.92 -3.90
C TYR A 43 6.56 12.45 -4.29
N ALA A 44 7.24 13.14 -3.37
CA ALA A 44 8.62 13.61 -3.60
C ALA A 44 9.59 12.43 -3.87
N GLN A 45 9.42 11.29 -3.18
CA GLN A 45 10.19 10.08 -3.45
C GLN A 45 9.90 9.50 -4.85
N ILE A 46 8.62 9.50 -5.29
CA ILE A 46 8.25 9.04 -6.62
C ILE A 46 8.94 9.91 -7.69
N GLU A 47 8.89 11.24 -7.54
CA GLU A 47 9.61 12.17 -8.44
C GLU A 47 11.13 11.96 -8.42
N ALA A 48 11.71 11.70 -7.24
CA ALA A 48 13.13 11.39 -7.13
C ALA A 48 13.50 10.07 -7.82
N MET A 49 12.62 9.06 -7.74
CA MET A 49 12.78 7.80 -8.46
C MET A 49 12.69 8.00 -9.98
N GLU A 50 11.75 8.81 -10.48
CA GLU A 50 11.64 9.14 -11.91
C GLU A 50 12.95 9.73 -12.43
N LYS A 51 13.50 10.71 -11.70
CA LYS A 51 14.76 11.36 -12.08
C LYS A 51 15.95 10.41 -12.02
N PHE A 52 16.05 9.61 -10.95
CA PHE A 52 17.18 8.72 -10.73
C PHE A 52 17.22 7.56 -11.74
N TYR A 53 16.07 6.93 -11.98
CA TYR A 53 15.97 5.79 -12.89
C TYR A 53 15.68 6.16 -14.35
N GLY A 54 15.43 7.42 -14.66
CA GLY A 54 15.13 7.88 -16.01
C GLY A 54 13.81 7.33 -16.55
N VAL A 55 12.81 7.14 -15.70
CA VAL A 55 11.48 6.62 -16.05
C VAL A 55 10.39 7.63 -15.79
N SER A 56 9.21 7.45 -16.41
CA SER A 56 7.99 8.16 -16.03
C SER A 56 7.07 7.22 -15.25
N ILE A 57 6.44 7.72 -14.19
CA ILE A 57 5.53 6.96 -13.34
C ILE A 57 4.12 7.53 -13.51
N GLU A 58 3.25 6.80 -14.21
CA GLU A 58 1.86 7.18 -14.39
C GLU A 58 1.09 7.07 -13.06
N HIS A 59 0.10 7.94 -12.85
CA HIS A 59 -0.74 7.89 -11.64
C HIS A 59 -2.15 7.45 -11.98
N THR A 60 -2.65 6.38 -11.34
CA THR A 60 -4.06 6.03 -11.48
C THR A 60 -4.95 7.03 -10.73
N LYS A 61 -6.14 7.28 -11.28
CA LYS A 61 -7.14 8.15 -10.64
C LYS A 61 -8.34 7.31 -10.22
N ASN A 62 -8.67 7.35 -8.92
CA ASN A 62 -9.89 6.73 -8.43
C ASN A 62 -11.08 7.68 -8.57
N LYS A 63 -12.28 7.13 -8.79
CA LYS A 63 -13.51 7.91 -8.99
C LYS A 63 -14.01 8.64 -7.74
N TRP A 64 -13.43 8.34 -6.59
CA TRP A 64 -13.88 8.87 -5.30
C TRP A 64 -13.17 10.18 -4.92
N GLY A 65 -12.13 10.58 -5.64
CA GLY A 65 -11.32 11.74 -5.31
C GLY A 65 -10.32 11.52 -4.18
N GLY A 66 -10.21 10.29 -3.67
CA GLY A 66 -9.25 9.92 -2.61
C GLY A 66 -9.86 9.15 -1.45
N MET A 67 -9.03 8.88 -0.44
CA MET A 67 -9.39 8.09 0.74
C MET A 67 -10.49 8.76 1.58
N LEU A 68 -10.33 10.03 1.92
CA LEU A 68 -11.27 10.72 2.81
C LEU A 68 -12.68 10.85 2.19
N PRO A 69 -12.85 11.30 0.94
CA PRO A 69 -14.16 11.30 0.29
C PRO A 69 -14.77 9.90 0.15
N TRP A 70 -13.93 8.88 -0.10
CA TRP A 70 -14.42 7.51 -0.14
C TRP A 70 -14.92 7.04 1.24
N LEU A 71 -14.22 7.35 2.33
CA LEU A 71 -14.66 7.02 3.69
C LEU A 71 -16.00 7.66 4.02
N GLN A 72 -16.21 8.93 3.68
CA GLN A 72 -17.48 9.61 3.88
C GLN A 72 -18.64 8.84 3.23
N THR A 73 -18.43 8.33 2.02
CA THR A 73 -19.44 7.56 1.28
C THR A 73 -19.60 6.14 1.82
N SER A 74 -18.49 5.47 2.17
CA SER A 74 -18.51 4.07 2.64
C SER A 74 -19.04 3.95 4.06
N ALA A 75 -18.82 4.99 4.87
CA ALA A 75 -19.21 5.12 6.26
C ALA A 75 -18.73 3.95 7.13
N TYR A 76 -17.50 3.46 6.90
CA TYR A 76 -16.79 2.55 7.79
C TYR A 76 -15.28 2.72 7.61
N PHE A 77 -14.51 2.42 8.66
CA PHE A 77 -13.06 2.36 8.57
C PHE A 77 -12.59 0.98 8.11
N PRO A 78 -11.64 0.93 7.15
CA PRO A 78 -11.05 -0.32 6.71
C PRO A 78 -10.40 -1.11 7.85
N ASN A 79 -10.50 -2.42 7.78
CA ASN A 79 -9.87 -3.33 8.73
C ASN A 79 -9.41 -4.62 8.00
N SER A 80 -8.85 -5.59 8.74
CA SER A 80 -8.33 -6.82 8.16
C SER A 80 -9.39 -7.63 7.39
N ALA A 81 -10.64 -7.62 7.84
CA ALA A 81 -11.75 -8.32 7.20
C ALA A 81 -12.42 -7.51 6.07
N ALA A 82 -12.40 -6.17 6.14
CA ALA A 82 -13.08 -5.29 5.21
C ALA A 82 -12.10 -4.28 4.58
N ARG A 83 -11.36 -4.72 3.56
CA ARG A 83 -10.34 -3.93 2.83
C ARG A 83 -10.92 -3.19 1.62
N GLY A 84 -12.06 -2.52 1.78
CA GLY A 84 -12.69 -1.77 0.68
C GLY A 84 -11.77 -0.70 0.08
N CYS A 85 -10.91 -0.07 0.89
CA CYS A 85 -9.90 0.87 0.40
C CYS A 85 -8.96 0.24 -0.65
N THR A 86 -8.50 -1.00 -0.43
CA THR A 86 -7.66 -1.69 -1.41
C THR A 86 -8.40 -1.93 -2.72
N GLN A 87 -9.65 -2.39 -2.64
CA GLN A 87 -10.44 -2.66 -3.83
C GLN A 87 -10.79 -1.37 -4.57
N ARG A 88 -11.35 -0.37 -3.87
CA ARG A 88 -11.94 0.83 -4.47
C ARG A 88 -10.92 1.87 -4.90
N LEU A 89 -9.82 2.02 -4.16
CA LEU A 89 -8.83 3.07 -4.40
C LEU A 89 -7.57 2.58 -5.12
N LYS A 90 -7.33 1.24 -5.15
CA LYS A 90 -6.15 0.67 -5.81
C LYS A 90 -6.52 -0.29 -6.93
N GLN A 91 -7.26 -1.36 -6.63
CA GLN A 91 -7.52 -2.43 -7.62
C GLN A 91 -8.47 -1.97 -8.75
N GLU A 92 -9.56 -1.26 -8.45
CA GLU A 92 -10.48 -0.74 -9.48
C GLU A 92 -9.78 0.26 -10.42
N PRO A 93 -9.07 1.29 -9.92
CA PRO A 93 -8.34 2.21 -10.78
C PRO A 93 -7.26 1.53 -11.61
N PHE A 94 -6.53 0.57 -11.02
CA PHE A 94 -5.49 -0.17 -11.73
C PHE A 94 -6.09 -1.06 -12.84
N ALA A 95 -7.20 -1.75 -12.57
CA ALA A 95 -7.89 -2.55 -13.57
C ALA A 95 -8.39 -1.68 -14.75
N LYS A 96 -8.96 -0.51 -14.43
CA LYS A 96 -9.37 0.46 -15.44
C LYS A 96 -8.20 0.92 -16.30
N TRP A 97 -7.08 1.27 -15.67
CA TRP A 97 -5.87 1.69 -16.34
C TRP A 97 -5.30 0.58 -17.26
N LEU A 98 -5.26 -0.68 -16.78
CA LEU A 98 -4.82 -1.82 -17.58
C LEU A 98 -5.69 -1.98 -18.85
N ILE A 99 -7.01 -1.84 -18.71
CA ILE A 99 -7.96 -1.93 -19.84
C ILE A 99 -7.75 -0.79 -20.83
N GLU A 100 -7.65 0.44 -20.34
CA GLU A 100 -7.46 1.64 -21.18
C GLU A 100 -6.16 1.61 -21.97
N LYS A 101 -5.11 1.01 -21.40
CA LYS A 101 -3.81 0.82 -22.06
C LYS A 101 -3.77 -0.44 -22.96
N GLY A 102 -4.80 -1.27 -22.94
CA GLY A 102 -4.86 -2.51 -23.75
C GLY A 102 -3.95 -3.63 -23.22
N TYR A 103 -3.56 -3.62 -21.94
CA TYR A 103 -2.71 -4.66 -21.37
C TYR A 103 -3.48 -5.95 -21.10
N ASN A 104 -2.87 -7.08 -21.46
CA ASN A 104 -3.41 -8.41 -21.30
C ASN A 104 -2.29 -9.45 -21.12
N LYS A 105 -2.65 -10.73 -21.00
CA LYS A 105 -1.69 -11.82 -20.78
C LYS A 105 -0.64 -12.00 -21.88
N ASP A 106 -0.91 -11.51 -23.09
CA ASP A 106 -0.04 -11.75 -24.25
C ASP A 106 1.04 -10.65 -24.37
N ASN A 107 0.72 -9.43 -23.92
CA ASN A 107 1.59 -8.26 -24.09
C ASN A 107 2.16 -7.68 -22.79
N ALA A 108 1.70 -8.12 -21.61
CA ALA A 108 2.13 -7.60 -20.31
C ALA A 108 2.48 -8.69 -19.29
N GLU A 109 3.29 -8.30 -18.32
CA GLU A 109 3.66 -9.04 -17.11
C GLU A 109 3.77 -8.04 -15.96
N ILE A 110 3.21 -8.32 -14.79
CA ILE A 110 3.22 -7.40 -13.66
C ILE A 110 4.21 -7.88 -12.60
N TRP A 111 5.09 -6.99 -12.14
CA TRP A 111 6.06 -7.28 -11.10
C TRP A 111 5.69 -6.57 -9.80
N PHE A 112 5.39 -7.34 -8.74
CA PHE A 112 5.04 -6.79 -7.42
C PHE A 112 6.18 -6.93 -6.41
N GLY A 113 6.37 -5.89 -5.60
CA GLY A 113 7.32 -5.88 -4.48
C GLY A 113 6.76 -6.54 -3.23
N MET A 114 6.28 -7.78 -3.33
CA MET A 114 5.80 -8.56 -2.20
C MET A 114 6.90 -9.48 -1.69
N ARG A 115 7.11 -9.51 -0.36
CA ARG A 115 8.09 -10.37 0.30
C ARG A 115 7.42 -11.29 1.33
N SER A 116 7.94 -12.50 1.48
CA SER A 116 7.51 -13.45 2.51
C SER A 116 7.79 -12.93 3.92
N ASP A 117 8.88 -12.20 4.11
CA ASP A 117 9.35 -11.63 5.39
C ASP A 117 8.49 -10.50 5.95
N GLU A 118 7.58 -9.88 5.18
CA GLU A 118 6.82 -8.72 5.64
C GLU A 118 5.83 -9.02 6.77
N SER A 119 5.32 -10.23 6.86
CA SER A 119 4.37 -10.66 7.91
C SER A 119 4.17 -12.16 7.92
N LYS A 120 3.68 -12.70 9.07
CA LYS A 120 3.30 -14.13 9.18
C LYS A 120 2.33 -14.56 8.08
N ALA A 121 1.31 -13.73 7.78
CA ALA A 121 0.34 -14.03 6.72
C ALA A 121 0.99 -14.09 5.33
N ARG A 122 1.99 -13.24 5.06
CA ARG A 122 2.78 -13.29 3.82
C ARG A 122 3.70 -14.50 3.78
N ASN A 123 4.34 -14.82 4.90
CA ASN A 123 5.17 -16.03 5.00
C ASN A 123 4.33 -17.30 4.76
N THR A 124 3.13 -17.40 5.36
CA THR A 124 2.22 -18.52 5.10
C THR A 124 1.79 -18.61 3.63
N LYS A 125 1.59 -17.48 2.96
CA LYS A 125 1.14 -17.45 1.57
C LYS A 125 2.29 -17.62 0.56
N TYR A 126 3.46 -17.08 0.84
CA TYR A 126 4.58 -16.96 -0.09
C TYR A 126 5.87 -17.63 0.40
N GLY A 127 5.89 -18.22 1.60
CA GLY A 127 7.04 -18.98 2.12
C GLY A 127 7.28 -20.23 1.26
N GLY A 128 8.52 -20.41 0.82
CA GLY A 128 8.90 -21.48 -0.10
C GLY A 128 8.63 -21.19 -1.58
N ILE A 129 8.13 -19.99 -1.89
CA ILE A 129 8.01 -19.48 -3.26
C ILE A 129 9.31 -18.74 -3.62
N THR A 130 9.77 -18.93 -4.85
CA THR A 130 10.97 -18.31 -5.41
C THR A 130 10.61 -17.25 -6.46
N MET A 131 11.58 -16.44 -6.86
CA MET A 131 11.42 -15.49 -7.94
C MET A 131 11.12 -16.13 -9.30
N GLU A 132 11.35 -17.43 -9.44
CA GLU A 132 11.09 -18.19 -10.68
C GLU A 132 9.64 -18.68 -10.78
N ASP A 133 8.89 -18.67 -9.67
CA ASP A 133 7.50 -19.10 -9.65
C ASP A 133 6.59 -18.13 -10.37
N TYR A 134 5.62 -18.68 -11.09
CA TYR A 134 4.64 -17.91 -11.86
C TYR A 134 3.30 -17.86 -11.15
N PHE A 135 2.77 -16.65 -11.12
CA PHE A 135 1.41 -16.36 -10.68
C PHE A 135 0.62 -15.68 -11.79
N THR A 136 -0.67 -15.55 -11.57
CA THR A 136 -1.52 -14.65 -12.34
C THR A 136 -2.03 -13.53 -11.46
N LEU A 137 -2.49 -12.44 -12.05
CA LEU A 137 -3.10 -11.36 -11.31
C LEU A 137 -4.33 -11.82 -10.51
N GLY A 138 -5.03 -12.85 -11.00
CA GLY A 138 -6.14 -13.51 -10.30
C GLY A 138 -5.71 -14.24 -9.02
N ASP A 139 -4.52 -14.83 -8.99
CA ASP A 139 -3.96 -15.48 -7.79
C ASP A 139 -3.57 -14.46 -6.72
N ILE A 140 -3.14 -13.28 -7.15
CA ILE A 140 -2.82 -12.18 -6.24
C ILE A 140 -4.08 -11.61 -5.59
N ALA A 141 -5.14 -11.40 -6.37
CA ALA A 141 -6.39 -10.85 -5.85
C ALA A 141 -7.61 -11.38 -6.60
N LYS A 142 -8.53 -12.02 -5.88
CA LYS A 142 -9.81 -12.54 -6.42
C LYS A 142 -10.65 -11.45 -7.11
N PHE A 143 -10.41 -10.17 -6.84
CA PHE A 143 -11.03 -9.05 -7.53
C PHE A 143 -10.90 -9.16 -9.06
N TYR A 144 -9.78 -9.66 -9.56
CA TYR A 144 -9.51 -9.77 -11.01
C TYR A 144 -10.09 -11.02 -11.67
N THR A 145 -10.66 -11.95 -10.91
CA THR A 145 -11.25 -13.20 -11.47
C THR A 145 -12.73 -13.08 -11.82
N GLN A 146 -13.37 -11.91 -11.59
CA GLN A 146 -14.80 -11.75 -11.68
C GLN A 146 -15.25 -10.78 -12.79
N GLY A 147 -16.37 -11.09 -13.43
CA GLY A 147 -17.05 -10.23 -14.40
C GLY A 147 -16.17 -9.83 -15.57
N ARG A 148 -16.29 -8.60 -16.03
CA ARG A 148 -15.55 -8.05 -17.19
C ARG A 148 -14.02 -8.00 -16.99
N ARG A 149 -13.52 -8.23 -15.77
CA ARG A 149 -12.09 -8.20 -15.43
C ARG A 149 -11.41 -9.56 -15.53
N LYS A 150 -12.16 -10.63 -15.83
CA LYS A 150 -11.64 -12.01 -15.85
C LYS A 150 -10.39 -12.16 -16.74
N HIS A 151 -10.36 -11.48 -17.88
CA HIS A 151 -9.22 -11.48 -18.80
C HIS A 151 -7.96 -10.83 -18.19
N LEU A 152 -8.10 -9.87 -17.25
CA LEU A 152 -6.97 -9.30 -16.52
C LEU A 152 -6.39 -10.29 -15.52
N GLY A 153 -7.24 -11.15 -14.95
CA GLY A 153 -6.82 -12.19 -14.02
C GLY A 153 -5.81 -13.18 -14.60
N GLU A 154 -5.72 -13.27 -15.92
CA GLU A 154 -4.77 -14.14 -16.62
C GLU A 154 -3.39 -13.49 -16.87
N ILE A 155 -3.23 -12.18 -16.58
CA ILE A 155 -1.94 -11.48 -16.75
C ILE A 155 -0.90 -12.12 -15.84
N PRO A 156 0.27 -12.54 -16.39
CA PRO A 156 1.35 -13.10 -15.59
C PRO A 156 1.87 -12.12 -14.53
N VAL A 157 2.21 -12.66 -13.37
CA VAL A 157 2.78 -11.91 -12.25
C VAL A 157 4.08 -12.57 -11.80
N LYS A 158 5.08 -11.74 -11.52
CA LYS A 158 6.32 -12.12 -10.83
C LYS A 158 6.48 -11.39 -9.50
N LEU A 159 7.15 -12.05 -8.56
CA LEU A 159 7.52 -11.53 -7.25
C LEU A 159 9.05 -11.55 -7.11
N PRO A 160 9.78 -10.65 -7.78
CA PRO A 160 11.23 -10.77 -7.95
C PRO A 160 12.04 -10.63 -6.66
N ILE A 161 11.41 -10.18 -5.58
CA ILE A 161 12.05 -10.00 -4.26
C ILE A 161 11.35 -10.82 -3.16
N VAL A 162 10.60 -11.87 -3.53
CA VAL A 162 9.75 -12.61 -2.58
C VAL A 162 10.56 -13.23 -1.44
N GLU A 163 11.80 -13.64 -1.70
CA GLU A 163 12.73 -14.27 -0.75
C GLU A 163 13.58 -13.25 0.03
N TRP A 164 13.61 -11.98 -0.42
CA TRP A 164 14.50 -10.98 0.17
C TRP A 164 14.02 -10.53 1.56
N ASN A 165 14.97 -10.39 2.47
CA ASN A 165 14.72 -9.78 3.76
C ASN A 165 14.83 -8.23 3.70
N THR A 166 14.48 -7.59 4.80
CA THR A 166 14.49 -6.11 4.86
C THR A 166 15.89 -5.53 4.69
N LYS A 167 16.93 -6.21 5.18
CA LYS A 167 18.31 -5.73 5.06
C LYS A 167 18.78 -5.74 3.60
N GLU A 168 18.51 -6.82 2.88
CA GLU A 168 18.86 -6.94 1.46
C GLU A 168 18.22 -5.84 0.60
N ILE A 169 16.98 -5.45 0.91
CA ILE A 169 16.30 -4.35 0.24
C ILE A 169 17.03 -3.02 0.46
N PHE A 170 17.40 -2.69 1.70
CA PHE A 170 18.13 -1.45 1.99
C PHE A 170 19.54 -1.47 1.43
N ASP A 171 20.25 -2.60 1.52
CA ASP A 171 21.59 -2.76 0.97
C ASP A 171 21.61 -2.55 -0.55
N HIS A 172 20.59 -3.07 -1.25
CA HIS A 172 20.45 -2.90 -2.70
C HIS A 172 20.26 -1.42 -3.08
N ILE A 173 19.35 -0.71 -2.38
CA ILE A 173 19.11 0.72 -2.62
C ILE A 173 20.37 1.54 -2.35
N ALA A 174 21.09 1.24 -1.26
CA ALA A 174 22.32 1.91 -0.89
C ALA A 174 23.45 1.64 -1.90
N ALA A 175 23.58 0.41 -2.38
CA ALA A 175 24.58 0.03 -3.37
C ALA A 175 24.39 0.74 -4.72
N GLU A 176 23.16 1.09 -5.07
CA GLU A 176 22.85 1.88 -6.26
C GLU A 176 23.02 3.40 -6.04
N GLY A 177 23.18 3.86 -4.80
CA GLY A 177 23.13 5.28 -4.46
C GLY A 177 21.76 5.91 -4.72
N ALA A 178 20.70 5.10 -4.73
CA ALA A 178 19.35 5.53 -5.07
C ALA A 178 18.68 6.30 -3.91
N PRO A 179 17.78 7.25 -4.21
CA PRO A 179 17.07 8.02 -3.19
C PRO A 179 16.19 7.10 -2.33
N LEU A 180 16.11 7.37 -1.03
CA LEU A 180 15.27 6.63 -0.09
C LEU A 180 14.21 7.56 0.50
N ASN A 181 12.97 7.06 0.62
CA ASN A 181 11.87 7.83 1.20
C ASN A 181 12.19 8.30 2.64
N ALA A 182 12.07 9.61 2.87
CA ALA A 182 12.40 10.23 4.15
C ALA A 182 11.62 9.69 5.36
N LEU A 183 10.46 9.08 5.12
CA LEU A 183 9.65 8.47 6.18
C LEU A 183 10.38 7.32 6.90
N TYR A 184 11.27 6.60 6.22
CA TYR A 184 12.08 5.55 6.89
C TYR A 184 12.99 6.12 7.96
N GLY A 185 13.57 7.31 7.74
CA GLY A 185 14.37 8.04 8.75
C GLY A 185 13.56 8.58 9.92
N ARG A 186 12.22 8.64 9.78
CA ARG A 186 11.28 9.11 10.84
C ARG A 186 10.61 7.95 11.60
N GLY A 187 11.14 6.74 11.50
CA GLY A 187 10.67 5.57 12.26
C GLY A 187 9.55 4.77 11.60
N HIS A 188 9.22 5.04 10.33
CA HIS A 188 8.30 4.22 9.59
C HIS A 188 9.00 2.99 9.00
N SER A 189 8.43 1.81 9.17
CA SER A 189 8.93 0.57 8.57
C SER A 189 8.34 0.32 7.18
N ARG A 190 7.22 0.99 6.87
CA ARG A 190 6.47 0.86 5.63
C ARG A 190 6.03 2.23 5.11
N VAL A 191 5.97 2.35 3.79
CA VAL A 191 5.46 3.52 3.09
C VAL A 191 4.25 3.14 2.23
N GLY A 192 3.25 4.00 2.25
CA GLY A 192 1.97 3.86 1.54
C GLY A 192 0.97 4.87 2.09
N CYS A 193 -0.33 4.54 2.10
CA CYS A 193 -1.36 5.39 2.72
C CYS A 193 -0.94 5.84 4.12
N TYR A 194 -1.19 7.11 4.49
CA TYR A 194 -0.59 7.72 5.67
C TYR A 194 -1.61 8.36 6.62
N PRO A 195 -1.83 7.78 7.82
CA PRO A 195 -1.43 6.42 8.20
C PRO A 195 -2.32 5.35 7.53
N CYS A 196 -1.75 4.16 7.32
CA CYS A 196 -2.53 3.03 6.81
C CYS A 196 -3.42 2.45 7.92
N PHE A 197 -4.70 2.16 7.63
CA PHE A 197 -5.62 1.52 8.59
C PHE A 197 -5.15 0.14 9.08
N LEU A 198 -4.29 -0.52 8.31
CA LEU A 198 -3.72 -1.82 8.64
C LEU A 198 -2.29 -1.71 9.19
N ALA A 199 -1.84 -0.49 9.47
CA ALA A 199 -0.52 -0.27 10.05
C ALA A 199 -0.48 -0.70 11.52
N ARG A 200 0.72 -0.99 12.01
CA ARG A 200 0.98 -1.30 13.43
C ARG A 200 0.81 -0.03 14.27
N LYS A 201 0.59 -0.19 15.57
CA LYS A 201 0.48 0.94 16.51
C LYS A 201 1.66 1.91 16.41
N ALA A 202 2.88 1.40 16.33
CA ALA A 202 4.07 2.23 16.19
C ALA A 202 4.04 3.14 14.94
N GLU A 203 3.47 2.68 13.84
CA GLU A 203 3.28 3.47 12.62
C GLU A 203 2.26 4.61 12.84
N TRP A 204 1.17 4.33 13.56
CA TRP A 204 0.19 5.34 13.94
C TRP A 204 0.80 6.38 14.90
N GLN A 205 1.62 5.94 15.86
CA GLN A 205 2.35 6.82 16.76
C GLN A 205 3.33 7.73 16.01
N ALA A 206 4.07 7.17 15.04
CA ALA A 206 4.97 7.94 14.20
C ALA A 206 4.19 8.97 13.35
N ALA A 207 3.08 8.56 12.74
CA ALA A 207 2.20 9.47 12.00
C ALA A 207 1.64 10.58 12.89
N GLY A 208 1.23 10.29 14.12
CA GLY A 208 0.72 11.30 15.04
C GLY A 208 1.77 12.33 15.53
N LYS A 209 3.06 12.02 15.38
CA LYS A 209 4.15 12.99 15.63
C LYS A 209 4.42 13.89 14.44
N ASP A 210 4.00 13.46 13.25
CA ASP A 210 4.18 14.21 12.01
C ASP A 210 2.98 15.15 11.79
N PRO A 211 3.19 16.41 11.34
CA PRO A 211 2.10 17.35 11.09
C PRO A 211 1.04 16.84 10.11
N VAL A 212 1.47 16.21 9.02
CA VAL A 212 0.55 15.66 7.99
C VAL A 212 -0.25 14.49 8.53
N GLY A 213 0.42 13.59 9.25
CA GLY A 213 -0.26 12.45 9.89
C GLY A 213 -1.26 12.91 10.95
N ARG A 214 -0.92 13.92 11.74
CA ARG A 214 -1.82 14.51 12.73
C ARG A 214 -3.06 15.13 12.08
N GLU A 215 -2.89 15.86 10.98
CA GLU A 215 -4.01 16.42 10.22
C GLU A 215 -4.93 15.31 9.69
N HIS A 216 -4.36 14.26 9.10
CA HIS A 216 -5.14 13.13 8.59
C HIS A 216 -5.89 12.41 9.73
N ILE A 217 -5.24 12.17 10.86
CA ILE A 217 -5.84 11.55 12.05
C ILE A 217 -7.00 12.42 12.56
N GLN A 218 -6.82 13.74 12.63
CA GLN A 218 -7.87 14.66 13.04
C GLN A 218 -9.10 14.55 12.14
N LYS A 219 -8.92 14.52 10.82
CA LYS A 219 -10.03 14.33 9.86
C LYS A 219 -10.74 12.99 10.04
N LEU A 220 -10.02 11.93 10.42
CA LEU A 220 -10.63 10.63 10.73
C LEU A 220 -11.47 10.69 12.02
N LEU A 221 -11.03 11.43 13.04
CA LEU A 221 -11.78 11.62 14.27
C LEU A 221 -13.07 12.41 14.03
N GLU A 222 -12.99 13.50 13.26
CA GLU A 222 -14.17 14.29 12.86
C GLU A 222 -15.20 13.42 12.12
N LEU A 223 -14.73 12.56 11.23
CA LEU A 223 -15.58 11.62 10.51
C LEU A 223 -16.21 10.58 11.43
N GLN A 224 -15.46 10.06 12.38
CA GLN A 224 -15.91 9.14 13.43
C GLN A 224 -17.01 9.78 14.27
N ASP A 225 -16.83 11.02 14.71
CA ASP A 225 -17.81 11.77 15.50
C ASP A 225 -19.08 12.04 14.72
N HIS A 226 -18.96 12.43 13.46
CA HIS A 226 -20.11 12.61 12.57
C HIS A 226 -20.93 11.32 12.44
N TRP A 227 -20.28 10.16 12.28
CA TRP A 227 -21.01 8.89 12.19
C TRP A 227 -21.67 8.49 13.52
N ASN A 228 -21.02 8.79 14.65
CA ASN A 228 -21.55 8.48 15.97
C ASN A 228 -22.76 9.33 16.33
N ALA A 229 -22.80 10.57 15.86
CA ALA A 229 -23.92 11.49 16.06
C ALA A 229 -25.13 11.19 15.15
N SER A 230 -24.96 10.29 14.16
CA SER A 230 -26.04 9.94 13.24
C SER A 230 -27.12 9.07 13.93
N ALA A 231 -28.37 9.14 13.42
CA ALA A 231 -29.51 8.35 13.91
C ALA A 231 -29.29 6.82 13.80
N ASN A 232 -28.33 6.39 12.97
CA ASN A 232 -27.87 5.01 12.82
C ASN A 232 -26.34 4.96 13.06
N PRO A 233 -25.88 5.04 14.31
CA PRO A 233 -24.45 4.98 14.60
C PRO A 233 -23.88 3.66 14.13
N ARG A 234 -22.87 3.71 13.27
CA ARG A 234 -22.25 2.51 12.74
C ARG A 234 -21.28 1.90 13.78
N LYS A 235 -21.23 0.55 13.81
CA LYS A 235 -20.47 -0.22 14.81
C LYS A 235 -18.94 0.00 14.78
N PHE A 236 -18.40 0.73 13.81
CA PHE A 236 -16.96 1.00 13.69
C PHE A 236 -16.64 2.41 14.19
N ILE A 237 -16.71 2.57 15.49
CA ILE A 237 -16.56 3.84 16.19
C ILE A 237 -15.08 4.22 16.37
N LYS A 238 -14.15 3.26 16.27
CA LYS A 238 -12.73 3.46 16.53
C LYS A 238 -11.92 3.20 15.27
N VAL A 239 -10.94 4.06 15.02
CA VAL A 239 -9.95 3.86 13.96
C VAL A 239 -9.15 2.58 14.23
N HIS A 240 -8.85 2.30 15.50
CA HIS A 240 -8.20 1.08 15.93
C HIS A 240 -9.03 0.37 17.00
N ARG A 241 -9.12 -0.97 16.96
CA ARG A 241 -9.97 -1.76 17.88
C ARG A 241 -9.58 -1.65 19.35
N VAL A 242 -8.32 -1.32 19.65
CA VAL A 242 -7.75 -1.44 20.99
C VAL A 242 -7.62 -0.10 21.70
N TRP A 243 -7.58 1.02 20.98
CA TRP A 243 -7.41 2.34 21.57
C TRP A 243 -8.06 3.44 20.74
N ASP A 244 -8.49 4.51 21.39
CA ASP A 244 -8.99 5.71 20.71
C ASP A 244 -7.79 6.58 20.28
N VAL A 245 -7.80 7.04 19.04
CA VAL A 245 -6.75 7.91 18.50
C VAL A 245 -6.68 9.24 19.28
N ARG A 246 -7.77 9.67 19.94
CA ARG A 246 -7.76 10.85 20.80
C ARG A 246 -6.79 10.72 21.97
N ASP A 247 -6.77 9.58 22.63
CA ASP A 247 -5.86 9.33 23.75
C ASP A 247 -4.40 9.55 23.34
N PHE A 248 -4.09 9.22 22.10
CA PHE A 248 -2.77 9.45 21.54
C PHE A 248 -2.51 10.93 21.22
N LEU A 249 -3.47 11.66 20.64
CA LEU A 249 -3.36 13.08 20.34
C LEU A 249 -3.27 13.92 21.63
N ASP A 250 -3.91 13.47 22.70
CA ASP A 250 -3.87 14.09 24.04
C ASP A 250 -2.57 13.81 24.80
N GLY A 251 -1.61 13.13 24.17
CA GLY A 251 -0.29 12.85 24.75
C GLY A 251 -0.25 11.69 25.76
N LYS A 252 -1.33 10.91 25.87
CA LYS A 252 -1.34 9.70 26.70
C LYS A 252 -0.39 8.65 26.11
N ASP A 253 0.38 7.98 26.96
CA ASP A 253 1.27 6.90 26.51
C ASP A 253 0.45 5.70 26.06
N VAL A 254 0.35 5.57 24.75
CA VAL A 254 -0.39 4.48 24.09
C VAL A 254 0.19 3.09 24.41
N ARG A 255 1.42 3.02 24.97
CA ARG A 255 2.02 1.77 25.46
C ARG A 255 1.37 1.27 26.74
N GLU A 256 0.91 2.16 27.61
CA GLU A 256 0.17 1.78 28.81
C GLU A 256 -1.20 1.24 28.48
N LEU A 257 -1.92 1.85 27.51
CA LEU A 257 -3.21 1.36 27.02
C LEU A 257 -3.09 0.05 26.23
N ALA A 258 -1.91 -0.29 25.73
CA ALA A 258 -1.67 -1.47 24.92
C ALA A 258 -1.43 -2.75 25.73
N ASN A 259 -1.04 -2.64 26.98
CA ASN A 259 -0.72 -3.80 27.81
C ASN A 259 -1.96 -4.50 28.38
N GLU A 260 -3.13 -3.86 28.33
CA GLU A 260 -4.33 -4.43 28.96
C GLU A 260 -5.14 -5.37 28.06
N GLU A 261 -5.00 -5.36 26.71
CA GLU A 261 -5.88 -6.19 25.84
C GLU A 261 -5.29 -6.67 24.50
N CYS A 262 -4.01 -6.88 24.33
CA CYS A 262 -3.49 -7.21 23.02
C CYS A 262 -3.23 -8.70 22.75
N GLY A 263 -4.30 -9.53 22.72
CA GLY A 263 -4.25 -10.90 22.19
C GLY A 263 -4.39 -11.00 20.66
N TYR A 264 -4.66 -9.91 19.92
CA TYR A 264 -5.05 -9.95 18.49
C TYR A 264 -4.25 -9.03 17.54
N CYS A 265 -3.12 -8.51 17.94
CA CYS A 265 -2.27 -7.72 17.04
C CYS A 265 -1.24 -8.53 16.22
N SER A 266 -1.46 -9.82 16.07
CA SER A 266 -0.60 -10.76 15.31
C SER A 266 -1.37 -11.49 14.21
N ILE A 267 -2.15 -10.78 13.38
CA ILE A 267 -2.62 -11.32 12.09
C ILE A 267 -2.45 -10.27 11.02
#